data_953a4a39b8bbb0b892b338c3740ea196
#
_entry.id   953a4a39b8bbb0b892b338c3740ea196
#
_cell.length_a   1.000
_cell.length_b   1.000
_cell.length_c   1.000
_cell.angle_alpha   90.00
_cell.angle_beta   90.00
_cell.angle_gamma   90.00
#
_symmetry.space_group_name_H-M   'P 1'
#
loop_
_entity.id
_entity.type
_entity.pdbx_description
1 polymer ?
#
loop_
_entity_poly.entity_id
_entity_poly.type
_entity_poly.pdbx_seq_one_letter_code
_entity_poly.pdbx_strand_id
1 'polypeptide(L)'
;EAEAKCPGLKIVPPHFDLYTRYSNRIFELYTRFTSQVEPFGPDECWLDCTGSTRLFGDGEEIAKRILAEVKKETFLTVSVGVSFSKPLAKLCSDAAEPDGYFTATRDDYREKLWKRDVGDLMMVGRKTVPVLNRLNIHTIGDLALADEKLLSSVLGVNGVKLKHAALGDDGEPVREYDKRRKTESVGHGMTAVKDLIDPEDVRAVICYLSEKIAARMIKYGVKGSGVHVDLRSFELKHTSKQMKLSRPTLSSAD
;
A
#
# COMPACT_ATOMS: atom_id res chain seq x y z
N GLU A 1 18.15 -5.03 -16.19
CA GLU A 1 17.81 -6.25 -15.43
C GLU A 1 16.57 -6.95 -16.01
N ALA A 2 15.44 -6.24 -16.26
CA ALA A 2 14.24 -6.84 -16.84
C ALA A 2 14.50 -7.45 -18.24
N GLU A 3 15.18 -6.72 -19.14
CA GLU A 3 15.55 -7.20 -20.47
C GLU A 3 16.49 -8.42 -20.41
N ALA A 4 17.38 -8.46 -19.42
CA ALA A 4 18.27 -9.62 -19.22
C ALA A 4 17.51 -10.87 -18.74
N LYS A 5 16.39 -10.70 -18.00
CA LYS A 5 15.53 -11.80 -17.56
C LYS A 5 14.51 -12.24 -18.61
N CYS A 6 14.15 -11.35 -19.51
CA CYS A 6 13.17 -11.62 -20.58
C CYS A 6 13.68 -11.04 -21.90
N PRO A 7 14.48 -11.79 -22.68
CA PRO A 7 14.91 -11.40 -24.01
C PRO A 7 13.72 -11.11 -24.91
N GLY A 8 13.70 -9.96 -25.58
CA GLY A 8 12.59 -9.51 -26.41
C GLY A 8 11.46 -8.77 -25.68
N LEU A 9 11.67 -8.42 -24.42
CA LEU A 9 10.75 -7.58 -23.65
C LEU A 9 10.47 -6.25 -24.37
N LYS A 10 9.18 -5.94 -24.56
CA LYS A 10 8.77 -4.63 -25.07
C LYS A 10 8.51 -3.68 -23.92
N ILE A 11 9.29 -2.61 -23.87
CA ILE A 11 9.12 -1.55 -22.86
C ILE A 11 8.19 -0.49 -23.44
N VAL A 12 7.11 -0.19 -22.73
CA VAL A 12 6.14 0.85 -23.10
C VAL A 12 6.04 1.89 -21.99
N PRO A 13 5.79 3.18 -22.31
CA PRO A 13 5.61 4.19 -21.29
C PRO A 13 4.32 3.93 -20.49
N PRO A 14 4.33 4.21 -19.17
CA PRO A 14 3.14 4.06 -18.34
C PRO A 14 2.11 5.17 -18.63
N HIS A 15 0.82 4.83 -18.49
CA HIS A 15 -0.31 5.75 -18.65
C HIS A 15 -1.02 6.00 -17.32
N PHE A 16 -0.38 6.70 -16.39
CA PHE A 16 -0.89 6.93 -15.04
C PHE A 16 -2.28 7.56 -14.95
N ASP A 17 -2.61 8.47 -15.89
CA ASP A 17 -3.94 9.10 -15.94
C ASP A 17 -5.03 8.05 -16.26
N LEU A 18 -4.72 7.10 -17.15
CA LEU A 18 -5.61 5.99 -17.47
C LEU A 18 -5.77 5.06 -16.26
N TYR A 19 -4.68 4.71 -15.60
CA TYR A 19 -4.71 3.84 -14.42
C TYR A 19 -5.52 4.47 -13.29
N THR A 20 -5.32 5.75 -13.01
CA THR A 20 -6.10 6.51 -12.01
C THR A 20 -7.59 6.53 -12.35
N ARG A 21 -7.94 6.69 -13.64
CA ARG A 21 -9.34 6.69 -14.06
C ARG A 21 -10.02 5.34 -13.83
N TYR A 22 -9.35 4.24 -14.17
CA TYR A 22 -9.88 2.89 -13.92
C TYR A 22 -9.93 2.57 -12.44
N SER A 23 -8.91 2.92 -11.68
CA SER A 23 -8.86 2.80 -10.22
C SER A 23 -10.07 3.48 -9.57
N ASN A 24 -10.31 4.75 -9.87
CA ASN A 24 -11.46 5.49 -9.33
C ASN A 24 -12.79 4.84 -9.73
N ARG A 25 -12.93 4.41 -10.98
CA ARG A 25 -14.16 3.73 -11.44
C ARG A 25 -14.42 2.44 -10.69
N ILE A 26 -13.39 1.65 -10.40
CA ILE A 26 -13.51 0.41 -9.63
C ILE A 26 -13.85 0.71 -8.17
N PHE A 27 -13.22 1.72 -7.56
CA PHE A 27 -13.56 2.12 -6.18
C PHE A 27 -14.99 2.65 -6.08
N GLU A 28 -15.47 3.42 -7.05
CA GLU A 28 -16.87 3.84 -7.15
C GLU A 28 -17.83 2.65 -7.29
N LEU A 29 -17.45 1.61 -8.06
CA LEU A 29 -18.21 0.38 -8.16
C LEU A 29 -18.33 -0.29 -6.78
N TYR A 30 -17.25 -0.35 -6.02
CA TYR A 30 -17.25 -0.94 -4.69
C TYR A 30 -18.16 -0.19 -3.70
N THR A 31 -18.35 1.12 -3.86
CA THR A 31 -19.29 1.88 -3.01
C THR A 31 -20.76 1.45 -3.15
N ARG A 32 -21.10 0.66 -4.16
CA ARG A 32 -22.44 0.06 -4.30
C ARG A 32 -22.69 -1.03 -3.26
N PHE A 33 -21.62 -1.66 -2.76
CA PHE A 33 -21.69 -2.73 -1.77
C PHE A 33 -21.61 -2.18 -0.33
N THR A 34 -20.81 -1.16 -0.11
CA THR A 34 -20.62 -0.53 1.20
C THR A 34 -20.08 0.89 1.04
N SER A 35 -20.40 1.79 1.98
CA SER A 35 -19.76 3.11 2.06
C SER A 35 -18.35 3.05 2.64
N GLN A 36 -18.00 1.96 3.32
CA GLN A 36 -16.68 1.74 3.94
C GLN A 36 -15.73 1.10 2.94
N VAL A 37 -15.16 1.93 2.07
CA VAL A 37 -14.16 1.56 1.06
C VAL A 37 -12.91 2.38 1.30
N GLU A 38 -11.84 1.72 1.71
CA GLU A 38 -10.56 2.35 2.03
C GLU A 38 -9.50 1.98 1.00
N PRO A 39 -9.13 2.90 0.08
CA PRO A 39 -8.03 2.68 -0.84
C PRO A 39 -6.69 2.51 -0.11
N PHE A 40 -5.89 1.54 -0.54
CA PHE A 40 -4.54 1.26 -0.05
C PHE A 40 -3.46 1.60 -1.08
N GLY A 41 -3.81 1.54 -2.35
CA GLY A 41 -2.98 1.89 -3.50
C GLY A 41 -3.87 2.29 -4.68
N PRO A 42 -3.31 2.40 -5.88
CA PRO A 42 -4.10 2.67 -7.07
C PRO A 42 -4.99 1.49 -7.50
N ASP A 43 -4.69 0.28 -7.05
CA ASP A 43 -5.28 -0.99 -7.48
C ASP A 43 -5.78 -1.85 -6.33
N GLU A 44 -5.61 -1.41 -5.09
CA GLU A 44 -5.97 -2.15 -3.89
C GLU A 44 -6.86 -1.33 -2.95
N CYS A 45 -7.83 -2.00 -2.30
CA CYS A 45 -8.64 -1.39 -1.25
C CYS A 45 -9.20 -2.43 -0.29
N TRP A 46 -9.63 -1.96 0.87
CA TRP A 46 -10.44 -2.74 1.80
C TRP A 46 -11.89 -2.28 1.77
N LEU A 47 -12.79 -3.24 1.90
CA LEU A 47 -14.23 -3.02 2.04
C LEU A 47 -14.68 -3.65 3.37
N ASP A 48 -15.38 -2.88 4.20
CA ASP A 48 -16.14 -3.48 5.29
C ASP A 48 -17.59 -3.67 4.85
N CYS A 49 -17.93 -4.92 4.58
CA CYS A 49 -19.25 -5.33 4.12
C CYS A 49 -20.13 -5.89 5.25
N THR A 50 -19.70 -5.80 6.52
CA THR A 50 -20.44 -6.36 7.66
C THR A 50 -21.87 -5.86 7.73
N GLY A 51 -22.10 -4.57 7.47
CA GLY A 51 -23.44 -3.98 7.45
C GLY A 51 -24.28 -4.30 6.21
N SER A 52 -23.68 -4.89 5.18
CA SER A 52 -24.30 -5.12 3.87
C SER A 52 -24.73 -6.56 3.63
N THR A 53 -24.42 -7.47 4.54
CA THR A 53 -24.69 -8.90 4.40
C THR A 53 -26.17 -9.24 4.23
N ARG A 54 -27.10 -8.46 4.80
CA ARG A 54 -28.53 -8.64 4.60
C ARG A 54 -29.00 -8.37 3.17
N LEU A 55 -28.27 -7.54 2.43
CA LEU A 55 -28.62 -7.14 1.05
C LEU A 55 -27.92 -8.00 0.01
N PHE A 56 -26.68 -8.37 0.26
CA PHE A 56 -25.82 -8.97 -0.76
C PHE A 56 -25.40 -10.40 -0.46
N GLY A 57 -25.74 -10.92 0.72
CA GLY A 57 -25.33 -12.23 1.20
C GLY A 57 -24.05 -12.17 2.03
N ASP A 58 -23.43 -13.31 2.27
CA ASP A 58 -22.19 -13.41 3.03
C ASP A 58 -20.98 -12.86 2.27
N GLY A 59 -19.81 -12.90 2.90
CA GLY A 59 -18.58 -12.38 2.31
C GLY A 59 -18.19 -13.07 1.00
N GLU A 60 -18.49 -14.35 0.86
CA GLU A 60 -18.21 -15.13 -0.35
C GLU A 60 -19.15 -14.72 -1.50
N GLU A 61 -20.44 -14.55 -1.21
CA GLU A 61 -21.42 -14.08 -2.20
C GLU A 61 -21.10 -12.67 -2.67
N ILE A 62 -20.69 -11.79 -1.75
CA ILE A 62 -20.24 -10.43 -2.09
C ILE A 62 -19.00 -10.48 -2.98
N ALA A 63 -18.01 -11.32 -2.66
CA ALA A 63 -16.81 -11.49 -3.46
C ALA A 63 -17.13 -11.94 -4.91
N LYS A 64 -18.00 -12.93 -5.07
CA LYS A 64 -18.46 -13.41 -6.40
C LYS A 64 -19.14 -12.29 -7.21
N ARG A 65 -19.96 -11.47 -6.55
CA ARG A 65 -20.61 -10.31 -7.21
C ARG A 65 -19.59 -9.26 -7.64
N ILE A 66 -18.63 -8.93 -6.77
CA ILE A 66 -17.56 -7.97 -7.07
C ILE A 66 -16.78 -8.43 -8.31
N LEU A 67 -16.33 -9.69 -8.35
CA LEU A 67 -15.63 -10.27 -9.50
C LEU A 67 -16.42 -10.09 -10.80
N ALA A 68 -17.71 -10.46 -10.77
CA ALA A 68 -18.58 -10.38 -11.93
C ALA A 68 -18.82 -8.94 -12.40
N GLU A 69 -19.09 -8.01 -11.49
CA GLU A 69 -19.37 -6.60 -11.82
C GLU A 69 -18.13 -5.87 -12.33
N VAL A 70 -16.97 -6.05 -11.68
CA VAL A 70 -15.71 -5.44 -12.14
C VAL A 70 -15.40 -5.90 -13.56
N LYS A 71 -15.43 -7.20 -13.80
CA LYS A 71 -15.17 -7.77 -15.12
C LYS A 71 -16.14 -7.28 -16.19
N LYS A 72 -17.44 -7.22 -15.86
CA LYS A 72 -18.49 -6.74 -16.77
C LYS A 72 -18.33 -5.27 -17.14
N GLU A 73 -18.00 -4.41 -16.16
CA GLU A 73 -17.99 -2.96 -16.37
C GLU A 73 -16.64 -2.40 -16.83
N THR A 74 -15.53 -3.09 -16.54
CA THR A 74 -14.18 -2.59 -16.81
C THR A 74 -13.35 -3.47 -17.72
N PHE A 75 -13.78 -4.70 -17.97
CA PHE A 75 -13.02 -5.76 -18.67
C PHE A 75 -11.71 -6.11 -17.96
N LEU A 76 -11.54 -5.69 -16.69
CA LEU A 76 -10.42 -6.06 -15.86
C LEU A 76 -10.81 -7.20 -14.92
N THR A 77 -9.80 -7.91 -14.45
CA THR A 77 -9.94 -8.94 -13.42
C THR A 77 -9.37 -8.45 -12.09
N VAL A 78 -9.93 -8.94 -11.00
CA VAL A 78 -9.45 -8.67 -9.64
C VAL A 78 -9.36 -9.99 -8.87
N SER A 79 -8.58 -10.02 -7.79
CA SER A 79 -8.56 -11.09 -6.80
C SER A 79 -9.15 -10.57 -5.49
N VAL A 80 -10.04 -11.34 -4.88
CA VAL A 80 -10.76 -10.90 -3.67
C VAL A 80 -10.40 -11.78 -2.48
N GLY A 81 -9.88 -11.18 -1.42
CA GLY A 81 -9.68 -11.83 -0.13
C GLY A 81 -10.81 -11.51 0.83
N VAL A 82 -11.39 -12.53 1.45
CA VAL A 82 -12.47 -12.37 2.44
C VAL A 82 -11.97 -12.83 3.79
N SER A 83 -11.94 -11.91 4.76
CA SER A 83 -11.59 -12.23 6.14
C SER A 83 -12.16 -11.20 7.11
N PHE A 84 -11.82 -11.29 8.39
CA PHE A 84 -12.35 -10.48 9.48
C PHE A 84 -11.40 -9.35 9.94
N SER A 85 -10.27 -9.16 9.27
CA SER A 85 -9.34 -8.06 9.49
C SER A 85 -8.63 -7.67 8.19
N LYS A 86 -8.13 -6.43 8.10
CA LYS A 86 -7.43 -5.92 6.92
C LYS A 86 -6.21 -6.76 6.53
N PRO A 87 -5.26 -7.10 7.44
CA PRO A 87 -4.10 -7.89 7.09
C PRO A 87 -4.45 -9.29 6.58
N LEU A 88 -5.44 -9.95 7.21
CA LEU A 88 -5.85 -11.29 6.79
C LEU A 88 -6.64 -11.26 5.47
N ALA A 89 -7.47 -10.24 5.24
CA ALA A 89 -8.15 -10.06 3.96
C ALA A 89 -7.14 -9.83 2.83
N LYS A 90 -6.09 -9.01 3.05
CA LYS A 90 -5.00 -8.83 2.07
C LYS A 90 -4.28 -10.15 1.80
N LEU A 91 -3.93 -10.90 2.85
CA LEU A 91 -3.29 -12.21 2.73
C LEU A 91 -4.16 -13.21 1.94
N CYS A 92 -5.48 -13.18 2.15
CA CYS A 92 -6.43 -13.98 1.38
C CYS A 92 -6.47 -13.55 -0.10
N SER A 93 -6.43 -12.25 -0.37
CA SER A 93 -6.39 -11.74 -1.75
C SER A 93 -5.12 -12.19 -2.49
N ASP A 94 -3.96 -12.17 -1.80
CA ASP A 94 -2.68 -12.63 -2.36
C ASP A 94 -2.63 -14.17 -2.52
N ALA A 95 -3.46 -14.90 -1.77
CA ALA A 95 -3.62 -16.34 -1.88
C ALA A 95 -4.66 -16.78 -2.93
N ALA A 96 -5.52 -15.86 -3.37
CA ALA A 96 -6.56 -16.14 -4.34
C ALA A 96 -5.94 -16.39 -5.74
N GLU A 97 -6.53 -17.32 -6.49
CA GLU A 97 -6.22 -17.48 -7.91
C GLU A 97 -6.58 -16.18 -8.68
N PRO A 98 -5.91 -15.90 -9.79
CA PRO A 98 -6.28 -14.77 -10.65
C PRO A 98 -7.76 -14.83 -11.05
N ASP A 99 -8.46 -13.68 -10.98
CA ASP A 99 -9.90 -13.58 -11.23
C ASP A 99 -10.74 -14.50 -10.31
N GLY A 100 -10.26 -14.65 -9.06
CA GLY A 100 -10.87 -15.53 -8.08
C GLY A 100 -10.97 -14.89 -6.69
N TYR A 101 -11.39 -15.68 -5.73
CA TYR A 101 -11.46 -15.26 -4.33
C TYR A 101 -10.92 -16.35 -3.41
N PHE A 102 -10.49 -15.93 -2.22
CA PHE A 102 -10.10 -16.83 -1.14
C PHE A 102 -10.69 -16.34 0.19
N THR A 103 -11.23 -17.27 0.97
CA THR A 103 -11.94 -16.95 2.22
C THR A 103 -11.25 -17.61 3.42
N ALA A 104 -11.02 -16.81 4.47
CA ALA A 104 -10.59 -17.30 5.77
C ALA A 104 -11.44 -16.67 6.88
N THR A 105 -12.22 -17.49 7.56
CA THR A 105 -13.11 -17.10 8.66
C THR A 105 -12.38 -17.17 10.00
N ARG A 106 -13.03 -16.71 11.10
CA ARG A 106 -12.48 -16.86 12.46
C ARG A 106 -12.26 -18.31 12.87
N ASP A 107 -13.04 -19.24 12.30
CA ASP A 107 -12.97 -20.65 12.66
C ASP A 107 -11.84 -21.39 11.95
N ASP A 108 -11.48 -20.98 10.72
CA ASP A 108 -10.56 -21.72 9.86
C ASP A 108 -9.27 -20.96 9.45
N TYR A 109 -9.13 -19.67 9.80
CA TYR A 109 -7.97 -18.85 9.36
C TYR A 109 -6.63 -19.43 9.83
N ARG A 110 -6.59 -20.08 11.02
CA ARG A 110 -5.37 -20.69 11.51
C ARG A 110 -4.93 -21.86 10.63
N GLU A 111 -5.87 -22.71 10.26
CA GLU A 111 -5.59 -23.84 9.39
C GLU A 111 -5.14 -23.39 8.00
N LYS A 112 -5.82 -22.38 7.44
CA LYS A 112 -5.60 -21.89 6.08
C LYS A 112 -4.40 -20.97 5.93
N LEU A 113 -4.11 -20.14 6.93
CA LEU A 113 -3.14 -19.03 6.78
C LEU A 113 -1.88 -19.21 7.63
N TRP A 114 -1.94 -19.85 8.81
CA TRP A 114 -0.80 -19.90 9.71
C TRP A 114 0.39 -20.71 9.20
N LYS A 115 0.17 -21.63 8.27
CA LYS A 115 1.24 -22.43 7.65
C LYS A 115 2.00 -21.69 6.55
N ARG A 116 1.51 -20.52 6.13
CA ARG A 116 2.17 -19.71 5.10
C ARG A 116 3.44 -19.07 5.63
N ASP A 117 4.36 -18.75 4.70
CA ASP A 117 5.60 -18.05 5.02
C ASP A 117 5.30 -16.71 5.72
N VAL A 118 6.11 -16.37 6.72
CA VAL A 118 5.96 -15.11 7.46
C VAL A 118 6.12 -13.89 6.55
N GLY A 119 6.88 -14.02 5.47
CA GLY A 119 7.07 -12.98 4.45
C GLY A 119 5.85 -12.69 3.60
N ASP A 120 4.82 -13.57 3.61
CA ASP A 120 3.56 -13.31 2.94
C ASP A 120 2.69 -12.29 3.69
N LEU A 121 2.96 -12.09 5.00
CA LEU A 121 2.20 -11.13 5.79
C LEU A 121 2.55 -9.70 5.38
N MET A 122 1.53 -8.88 5.15
CA MET A 122 1.68 -7.45 4.85
C MET A 122 2.62 -6.78 5.86
N MET A 123 3.51 -5.90 5.40
CA MET A 123 4.55 -5.20 6.17
C MET A 123 5.74 -6.07 6.60
N VAL A 124 5.78 -7.37 6.32
CA VAL A 124 6.95 -8.22 6.48
C VAL A 124 7.74 -8.25 5.18
N GLY A 125 8.68 -7.32 5.03
CA GLY A 125 9.50 -7.19 3.82
C GLY A 125 10.84 -7.91 3.89
N ARG A 126 11.61 -7.80 2.81
CA ARG A 126 12.94 -8.46 2.63
C ARG A 126 13.94 -8.21 3.76
N LYS A 127 13.82 -7.10 4.52
CA LYS A 127 14.68 -6.81 5.67
C LYS A 127 14.16 -7.43 6.95
N THR A 128 12.86 -7.64 7.08
CA THR A 128 12.21 -8.18 8.29
C THR A 128 12.27 -9.69 8.33
N VAL A 129 12.07 -10.37 7.20
CA VAL A 129 12.12 -11.84 7.11
C VAL A 129 13.40 -12.44 7.72
N PRO A 130 14.64 -11.99 7.36
CA PRO A 130 15.84 -12.55 7.96
C PRO A 130 15.97 -12.32 9.48
N VAL A 131 15.36 -11.25 9.99
CA VAL A 131 15.35 -10.95 11.43
C VAL A 131 14.42 -11.95 12.15
N LEU A 132 13.21 -12.17 11.63
CA LEU A 132 12.27 -13.13 12.17
C LEU A 132 12.81 -14.57 12.11
N ASN A 133 13.43 -14.95 10.99
CA ASN A 133 14.03 -16.28 10.83
C ASN A 133 15.14 -16.57 11.86
N ARG A 134 15.95 -15.56 12.25
CA ARG A 134 16.94 -15.71 13.34
C ARG A 134 16.28 -15.96 14.70
N LEU A 135 15.02 -15.58 14.88
CA LEU A 135 14.22 -15.86 16.06
C LEU A 135 13.45 -17.19 15.94
N ASN A 136 13.75 -17.98 14.90
CA ASN A 136 13.04 -19.22 14.58
C ASN A 136 11.54 -19.01 14.29
N ILE A 137 11.20 -17.84 13.70
CA ILE A 137 9.85 -17.47 13.27
C ILE A 137 9.85 -17.52 11.74
N HIS A 138 9.28 -18.57 11.16
CA HIS A 138 9.26 -18.84 9.72
C HIS A 138 7.87 -18.71 9.13
N THR A 139 6.85 -18.96 9.92
CA THR A 139 5.45 -18.94 9.48
C THR A 139 4.66 -17.83 10.16
N ILE A 140 3.51 -17.53 9.60
CA ILE A 140 2.56 -16.57 10.20
C ILE A 140 2.10 -17.10 11.57
N GLY A 141 1.93 -18.41 11.72
CA GLY A 141 1.59 -19.04 12.98
C GLY A 141 2.68 -18.88 14.05
N ASP A 142 3.96 -19.05 13.67
CA ASP A 142 5.08 -18.81 14.59
C ASP A 142 5.07 -17.36 15.09
N LEU A 143 4.83 -16.40 14.19
CA LEU A 143 4.75 -14.99 14.55
C LEU A 143 3.57 -14.68 15.48
N ALA A 144 2.40 -15.28 15.21
CA ALA A 144 1.21 -15.14 16.04
C ALA A 144 1.43 -15.66 17.47
N LEU A 145 2.21 -16.72 17.63
CA LEU A 145 2.52 -17.37 18.91
C LEU A 145 3.78 -16.82 19.59
N ALA A 146 4.58 -16.00 18.90
CA ALA A 146 5.84 -15.49 19.43
C ALA A 146 5.64 -14.60 20.68
N ASP A 147 6.65 -14.53 21.54
CA ASP A 147 6.65 -13.64 22.70
C ASP A 147 6.69 -12.18 22.28
N GLU A 148 5.76 -11.38 22.79
CA GLU A 148 5.61 -9.99 22.42
C GLU A 148 6.78 -9.11 22.90
N LYS A 149 7.36 -9.43 24.08
CA LYS A 149 8.51 -8.71 24.62
C LYS A 149 9.73 -8.96 23.73
N LEU A 150 9.92 -10.20 23.27
CA LEU A 150 10.97 -10.55 22.32
C LEU A 150 10.81 -9.77 21.01
N LEU A 151 9.62 -9.76 20.41
CA LEU A 151 9.33 -9.02 19.17
C LEU A 151 9.54 -7.51 19.36
N SER A 152 9.09 -6.96 20.49
CA SER A 152 9.28 -5.54 20.82
C SER A 152 10.75 -5.19 21.01
N SER A 153 11.56 -6.04 21.61
CA SER A 153 13.01 -5.79 21.82
C SER A 153 13.80 -5.78 20.51
N VAL A 154 13.38 -6.56 19.50
CA VAL A 154 14.11 -6.72 18.23
C VAL A 154 13.58 -5.82 17.12
N LEU A 155 12.27 -5.67 17.02
CA LEU A 155 11.58 -4.92 15.95
C LEU A 155 10.83 -3.69 16.46
N GLY A 156 10.91 -3.38 17.74
CA GLY A 156 10.17 -2.27 18.36
C GLY A 156 8.66 -2.45 18.25
N VAL A 157 7.95 -1.32 18.19
CA VAL A 157 6.48 -1.28 18.04
C VAL A 157 6.00 -2.05 16.80
N ASN A 158 6.80 -2.11 15.74
CA ASN A 158 6.43 -2.83 14.52
C ASN A 158 6.34 -4.34 14.76
N GLY A 159 7.20 -4.93 15.61
CA GLY A 159 7.13 -6.35 15.95
C GLY A 159 5.82 -6.73 16.62
N VAL A 160 5.35 -5.89 17.55
CA VAL A 160 4.05 -6.06 18.21
C VAL A 160 2.91 -5.94 17.21
N LYS A 161 2.93 -4.93 16.35
CA LYS A 161 1.91 -4.76 15.29
C LYS A 161 1.85 -5.95 14.35
N LEU A 162 2.98 -6.51 13.95
CA LEU A 162 3.03 -7.70 13.08
C LEU A 162 2.42 -8.93 13.75
N LYS A 163 2.66 -9.12 15.06
CA LYS A 163 2.01 -10.18 15.83
C LYS A 163 0.49 -10.01 15.83
N HIS A 164 -0.01 -8.82 16.14
CA HIS A 164 -1.44 -8.53 16.11
C HIS A 164 -2.05 -8.74 14.71
N ALA A 165 -1.34 -8.34 13.66
CA ALA A 165 -1.75 -8.60 12.28
C ALA A 165 -1.87 -10.11 11.99
N ALA A 166 -0.91 -10.94 12.45
CA ALA A 166 -0.95 -12.40 12.32
C ALA A 166 -2.09 -13.07 13.10
N LEU A 167 -2.51 -12.45 14.21
CA LEU A 167 -3.68 -12.86 14.99
C LEU A 167 -5.01 -12.38 14.38
N GLY A 168 -4.97 -11.47 13.41
CA GLY A 168 -6.16 -10.86 12.84
C GLY A 168 -6.77 -9.77 13.73
N ASP A 169 -5.99 -9.18 14.61
CA ASP A 169 -6.38 -8.12 15.54
C ASP A 169 -5.54 -6.86 15.23
N ASP A 170 -5.91 -6.16 14.16
CA ASP A 170 -5.23 -4.94 13.75
C ASP A 170 -5.85 -3.66 14.34
N GLY A 171 -7.04 -3.79 14.94
CA GLY A 171 -7.73 -2.71 15.66
C GLY A 171 -8.16 -1.52 14.79
N GLU A 172 -7.89 -1.55 13.49
CA GLU A 172 -8.19 -0.42 12.59
C GLU A 172 -9.44 -0.67 11.75
N PRO A 173 -10.52 0.14 11.94
CA PRO A 173 -11.71 0.02 11.09
C PRO A 173 -11.41 0.46 9.66
N VAL A 174 -12.18 -0.07 8.71
CA VAL A 174 -12.16 0.39 7.32
C VAL A 174 -12.82 1.78 7.25
N ARG A 175 -12.14 2.73 6.63
CA ARG A 175 -12.63 4.11 6.49
C ARG A 175 -13.68 4.23 5.39
N GLU A 176 -14.55 5.22 5.55
CA GLU A 176 -15.49 5.59 4.51
C GLU A 176 -14.78 6.20 3.30
N TYR A 177 -15.28 5.92 2.10
CA TYR A 177 -14.69 6.37 0.84
C TYR A 177 -14.58 7.90 0.75
N ASP A 178 -15.59 8.61 1.23
CA ASP A 178 -15.62 10.08 1.21
C ASP A 178 -14.73 10.74 2.28
N LYS A 179 -14.32 10.00 3.31
CA LYS A 179 -13.43 10.50 4.36
C LYS A 179 -11.97 10.38 3.93
N ARG A 180 -11.54 11.26 3.01
CA ARG A 180 -10.15 11.32 2.56
C ARG A 180 -9.19 11.54 3.72
N ARG A 181 -8.09 10.81 3.71
CA ARG A 181 -6.98 11.06 4.62
C ARG A 181 -6.52 12.51 4.45
N LYS A 182 -6.34 13.23 5.56
CA LYS A 182 -5.69 14.54 5.51
C LYS A 182 -4.32 14.39 4.86
N THR A 183 -4.02 15.22 3.86
CA THR A 183 -2.70 15.21 3.21
C THR A 183 -1.63 15.61 4.22
N GLU A 184 -0.76 14.67 4.58
CA GLU A 184 0.32 14.89 5.54
C GLU A 184 1.59 15.39 4.85
N SER A 185 1.83 14.94 3.61
CA SER A 185 2.98 15.38 2.81
C SER A 185 2.64 15.39 1.33
N VAL A 186 3.32 16.24 0.57
CA VAL A 186 3.29 16.27 -0.90
C VAL A 186 4.74 16.16 -1.38
N GLY A 187 5.07 15.08 -2.06
CA GLY A 187 6.43 14.83 -2.54
C GLY A 187 6.46 14.61 -4.06
N HIS A 188 7.59 14.95 -4.66
CA HIS A 188 7.92 14.61 -6.03
C HIS A 188 9.40 14.24 -6.11
N GLY A 189 9.74 13.25 -6.94
CA GLY A 189 11.11 12.82 -7.13
C GLY A 189 11.34 12.40 -8.58
N MET A 190 12.58 12.42 -9.00
CA MET A 190 13.02 11.91 -10.30
C MET A 190 14.40 11.26 -10.20
N THR A 191 14.68 10.35 -11.10
CA THR A 191 16.05 9.90 -11.35
C THR A 191 16.57 10.69 -12.55
N ALA A 192 17.68 11.40 -12.37
CA ALA A 192 18.32 12.14 -13.45
C ALA A 192 18.84 11.17 -14.54
N VAL A 193 18.83 11.63 -15.80
CA VAL A 193 19.30 10.83 -16.95
C VAL A 193 20.80 10.58 -16.87
N LYS A 194 21.55 11.52 -16.26
CA LYS A 194 23.00 11.41 -15.95
C LYS A 194 23.25 11.86 -14.52
N ASP A 195 24.38 11.47 -13.97
CA ASP A 195 24.79 11.92 -12.64
C ASP A 195 24.93 13.45 -12.63
N LEU A 196 24.36 14.08 -11.60
CA LEU A 196 24.43 15.52 -11.40
C LEU A 196 25.72 15.81 -10.60
N ILE A 197 26.71 16.40 -11.29
CA ILE A 197 28.02 16.74 -10.70
C ILE A 197 28.08 18.23 -10.39
N ASP A 198 27.46 19.05 -11.24
CA ASP A 198 27.45 20.50 -11.10
C ASP A 198 26.34 20.95 -10.12
N PRO A 199 26.65 21.83 -9.13
CA PRO A 199 25.65 22.42 -8.27
C PRO A 199 24.50 23.14 -9.00
N GLU A 200 24.74 23.74 -10.15
CA GLU A 200 23.73 24.41 -10.96
C GLU A 200 22.73 23.40 -11.57
N ASP A 201 23.20 22.24 -12.03
CA ASP A 201 22.33 21.14 -12.49
C ASP A 201 21.43 20.65 -11.34
N VAL A 202 21.99 20.47 -10.14
CA VAL A 202 21.23 20.08 -8.93
C VAL A 202 20.18 21.13 -8.60
N ARG A 203 20.54 22.42 -8.65
CA ARG A 203 19.63 23.53 -8.41
C ARG A 203 18.46 23.56 -9.40
N ALA A 204 18.76 23.38 -10.68
CA ALA A 204 17.74 23.32 -11.72
C ALA A 204 16.72 22.19 -11.48
N VAL A 205 17.20 21.00 -11.08
CA VAL A 205 16.34 19.88 -10.72
C VAL A 205 15.50 20.17 -9.49
N ILE A 206 16.08 20.77 -8.44
CA ILE A 206 15.33 21.14 -7.24
C ILE A 206 14.24 22.16 -7.55
N CYS A 207 14.53 23.18 -8.35
CA CYS A 207 13.54 24.16 -8.80
C CYS A 207 12.38 23.48 -9.55
N TYR A 208 12.69 22.61 -10.52
CA TYR A 208 11.68 21.86 -11.25
C TYR A 208 10.78 21.02 -10.32
N LEU A 209 11.39 20.29 -9.38
CA LEU A 209 10.63 19.46 -8.40
C LEU A 209 9.77 20.34 -7.48
N SER A 210 10.29 21.49 -7.05
CA SER A 210 9.55 22.46 -6.22
C SER A 210 8.31 23.00 -6.92
N GLU A 211 8.41 23.35 -8.22
CA GLU A 211 7.27 23.76 -9.02
C GLU A 211 6.20 22.67 -9.13
N LYS A 212 6.60 21.42 -9.35
CA LYS A 212 5.67 20.29 -9.39
C LYS A 212 4.96 20.05 -8.05
N ILE A 213 5.70 20.20 -6.94
CA ILE A 213 5.14 20.11 -5.59
C ILE A 213 4.16 21.26 -5.35
N ALA A 214 4.54 22.51 -5.65
CA ALA A 214 3.69 23.68 -5.48
C ALA A 214 2.37 23.55 -6.25
N ALA A 215 2.42 23.14 -7.51
CA ALA A 215 1.23 22.90 -8.33
C ALA A 215 0.28 21.86 -7.71
N ARG A 216 0.84 20.77 -7.14
CA ARG A 216 0.03 19.75 -6.44
C ARG A 216 -0.54 20.27 -5.12
N MET A 217 0.22 21.05 -4.36
CA MET A 217 -0.25 21.67 -3.12
C MET A 217 -1.41 22.62 -3.38
N ILE A 218 -1.35 23.42 -4.45
CA ILE A 218 -2.45 24.29 -4.91
C ILE A 218 -3.69 23.43 -5.22
N LYS A 219 -3.52 22.35 -6.00
CA LYS A 219 -4.62 21.42 -6.35
C LYS A 219 -5.27 20.78 -5.11
N TYR A 220 -4.50 20.51 -4.07
CA TYR A 220 -5.00 19.90 -2.82
C TYR A 220 -5.46 20.93 -1.78
N GLY A 221 -5.26 22.24 -2.02
CA GLY A 221 -5.61 23.29 -1.07
C GLY A 221 -4.79 23.24 0.22
N VAL A 222 -3.53 22.77 0.17
CA VAL A 222 -2.68 22.59 1.36
C VAL A 222 -1.43 23.44 1.29
N LYS A 223 -0.89 23.82 2.48
CA LYS A 223 0.36 24.56 2.62
C LYS A 223 1.39 23.70 3.36
N GLY A 224 2.63 23.72 2.92
CA GLY A 224 3.76 23.05 3.58
C GLY A 224 4.36 23.90 4.68
N SER A 225 4.61 23.33 5.85
CA SER A 225 5.30 23.94 6.98
C SER A 225 6.75 23.47 7.18
N GLY A 226 7.18 22.55 6.33
CA GLY A 226 8.55 22.02 6.32
C GLY A 226 8.91 21.46 4.96
N VAL A 227 10.19 21.41 4.68
CA VAL A 227 10.77 20.86 3.44
C VAL A 227 11.69 19.71 3.81
N HIS A 228 11.60 18.64 3.05
CA HIS A 228 12.49 17.48 3.11
C HIS A 228 13.08 17.22 1.73
N VAL A 229 14.39 17.11 1.65
CA VAL A 229 15.12 16.77 0.43
C VAL A 229 15.86 15.45 0.67
N ASP A 230 15.66 14.51 -0.23
CA ASP A 230 16.39 13.23 -0.25
C ASP A 230 17.19 13.16 -1.55
N LEU A 231 18.47 12.86 -1.41
CA LEU A 231 19.41 12.66 -2.51
C LEU A 231 19.89 11.23 -2.50
N ARG A 232 19.89 10.58 -3.66
CA ARG A 232 20.44 9.25 -3.86
C ARG A 232 21.64 9.32 -4.81
N SER A 233 22.80 8.89 -4.33
CA SER A 233 24.02 8.80 -5.16
C SER A 233 23.93 7.68 -6.20
N PHE A 234 24.89 7.65 -7.15
CA PHE A 234 25.07 6.55 -8.10
C PHE A 234 25.35 5.21 -7.41
N GLU A 235 25.95 5.24 -6.22
CA GLU A 235 26.14 4.05 -5.36
C GLU A 235 24.86 3.63 -4.62
N LEU A 236 23.73 4.27 -4.90
CA LEU A 236 22.42 4.05 -4.24
C LEU A 236 22.40 4.39 -2.74
N LYS A 237 23.37 5.20 -2.27
CA LYS A 237 23.38 5.72 -0.90
C LYS A 237 22.46 6.93 -0.80
N HIS A 238 21.66 6.97 0.26
CA HIS A 238 20.75 8.07 0.55
C HIS A 238 21.31 9.06 1.53
N THR A 239 21.13 10.33 1.25
CA THR A 239 21.40 11.44 2.16
C THR A 239 20.20 12.36 2.14
N SER A 240 19.66 12.72 3.31
CA SER A 240 18.52 13.58 3.39
C SER A 240 18.72 14.73 4.38
N LYS A 241 18.02 15.83 4.13
CA LYS A 241 17.94 16.97 5.05
C LYS A 241 16.50 17.47 5.12
N GLN A 242 16.09 17.81 6.33
CA GLN A 242 14.78 18.37 6.60
C GLN A 242 14.91 19.67 7.37
N MET A 243 14.03 20.64 7.06
CA MET A 243 13.94 21.88 7.83
C MET A 243 12.50 22.34 7.95
N LYS A 244 12.20 23.00 9.05
CA LYS A 244 10.92 23.69 9.26
C LYS A 244 10.98 25.06 8.62
N LEU A 245 9.92 25.46 7.95
CA LEU A 245 9.78 26.81 7.38
C LEU A 245 9.30 27.80 8.46
N SER A 246 9.68 29.07 8.32
CA SER A 246 9.25 30.15 9.21
C SER A 246 7.74 30.38 9.17
N ARG A 247 7.12 30.14 8.02
CA ARG A 247 5.68 30.22 7.78
C ARG A 247 5.24 29.14 6.79
N PRO A 248 3.99 28.63 6.90
CA PRO A 248 3.44 27.73 5.89
C PRO A 248 3.31 28.42 4.53
N THR A 249 3.81 27.75 3.49
CA THR A 249 3.78 28.26 2.11
C THR A 249 3.25 27.23 1.12
N LEU A 250 2.88 27.69 -0.08
CA LEU A 250 2.63 26.88 -1.27
C LEU A 250 3.47 27.38 -2.47
N SER A 251 4.35 28.35 -2.22
CA SER A 251 5.26 28.90 -3.21
C SER A 251 6.45 27.98 -3.46
N SER A 252 6.83 27.79 -4.72
CA SER A 252 8.03 27.05 -5.11
C SER A 252 9.32 27.84 -4.87
N ALA A 253 9.22 29.15 -4.63
CA ALA A 253 10.36 30.05 -4.42
C ALA A 253 10.79 30.15 -2.94
N ASP A 254 9.92 29.76 -2.01
CA ASP A 254 10.22 29.74 -0.57
C ASP A 254 10.97 28.46 -0.19
#